data_2664b6c987813cabba4e7131543023e2
#
_entry.id   2664b6c987813cabba4e7131543023e2
#
_cell.length_a   1.000
_cell.length_b   1.000
_cell.length_c   1.000
_cell.angle_alpha   90.00
_cell.angle_beta   90.00
_cell.angle_gamma   90.00
#
_symmetry.space_group_name_H-M   'P 1'
#
loop_
_entity.id
_entity.type
_entity.pdbx_description
1 polymer ?
#
loop_
_entity_poly.entity_id
_entity_poly.type
_entity_poly.pdbx_seq_one_letter_code
_entity_poly.pdbx_strand_id
1 'polypeptide(L)'
;MKKLTIIFILLLSTFSCFSQAEFTTCLFDGARNRVIPITVYQPQKVNSKTKVVIINHGYDGNKNRKSNQTYSYLTRFLSQKGFYVISIQHGLPNDPLLAMEGDFMQTRMPNWERGVANIYLTIQEFKKLKPQLDWDKLILIGHSNGGDMTMLFATKYPHLINKAISMDHRRMIIPRTEKPR
;
A
#
# COMPACT_ATOMS: atom_id res chain seq x y z
N MET A 1 41.24 -41.37 42.88
CA MET A 1 39.91 -40.77 42.69
C MET A 1 40.03 -39.68 41.61
N LYS A 2 39.59 -39.94 40.36
CA LYS A 2 39.64 -38.96 39.26
C LYS A 2 38.38 -38.10 39.30
N LYS A 3 38.55 -36.80 39.47
CA LYS A 3 37.43 -35.85 39.40
C LYS A 3 37.05 -35.62 37.93
N LEU A 4 35.83 -36.01 37.54
CA LEU A 4 35.25 -35.79 36.23
C LEU A 4 34.65 -34.36 36.23
N THR A 5 35.29 -33.42 35.55
CA THR A 5 34.78 -32.07 35.37
C THR A 5 33.84 -32.08 34.14
N ILE A 6 32.52 -31.95 34.38
CA ILE A 6 31.51 -31.83 33.32
C ILE A 6 31.48 -30.36 32.92
N ILE A 7 31.93 -30.06 31.68
CA ILE A 7 31.80 -28.73 31.07
C ILE A 7 30.42 -28.65 30.41
N PHE A 8 29.54 -27.85 31.01
CA PHE A 8 28.22 -27.56 30.42
C PHE A 8 28.41 -26.44 29.39
N ILE A 9 28.48 -26.80 28.11
CA ILE A 9 28.49 -25.81 27.02
C ILE A 9 27.05 -25.33 26.81
N LEU A 10 26.74 -24.13 27.33
CA LEU A 10 25.47 -23.44 27.05
C LEU A 10 25.53 -22.91 25.60
N LEU A 11 24.92 -23.62 24.65
CA LEU A 11 24.67 -23.10 23.32
C LEU A 11 23.61 -21.99 23.44
N LEU A 12 24.04 -20.74 23.57
CA LEU A 12 23.20 -19.58 23.35
C LEU A 12 22.91 -19.49 21.84
N SER A 13 21.84 -20.12 21.39
CA SER A 13 21.24 -19.84 20.10
C SER A 13 20.69 -18.40 20.13
N THR A 14 21.47 -17.46 19.62
CA THR A 14 20.95 -16.11 19.35
C THR A 14 19.88 -16.21 18.26
N PHE A 15 18.64 -16.36 18.65
CA PHE A 15 17.52 -16.11 17.76
C PHE A 15 17.55 -14.61 17.43
N SER A 16 18.18 -14.26 16.31
CA SER A 16 18.00 -12.93 15.70
C SER A 16 16.55 -12.82 15.29
N CYS A 17 15.72 -12.28 16.17
CA CYS A 17 14.35 -11.92 15.85
C CYS A 17 14.42 -10.73 14.87
N PHE A 18 14.55 -11.02 13.58
CA PHE A 18 14.44 -10.01 12.53
C PHE A 18 12.98 -9.57 12.48
N SER A 19 12.67 -8.56 13.26
CA SER A 19 11.35 -7.91 13.23
C SER A 19 11.15 -7.29 11.85
N GLN A 20 10.02 -7.58 11.28
CA GLN A 20 9.48 -6.88 10.12
C GLN A 20 9.36 -5.39 10.46
N ALA A 21 9.95 -4.51 9.65
CA ALA A 21 9.84 -3.07 9.91
C ALA A 21 8.47 -2.55 9.42
N GLU A 22 7.69 -2.03 10.37
CA GLU A 22 6.46 -1.29 10.09
C GLU A 22 6.66 0.14 10.57
N PHE A 23 6.43 1.13 9.71
CA PHE A 23 6.54 2.54 10.09
C PHE A 23 5.54 3.40 9.32
N THR A 24 5.15 4.51 9.95
CA THR A 24 4.28 5.52 9.34
C THR A 24 5.11 6.75 8.96
N THR A 25 4.83 7.30 7.80
CA THR A 25 5.43 8.53 7.27
C THR A 25 4.37 9.34 6.53
N CYS A 26 4.73 10.50 6.02
CA CYS A 26 3.88 11.33 5.19
C CYS A 26 4.62 11.76 3.94
N LEU A 27 3.91 11.80 2.81
CA LEU A 27 4.33 12.54 1.63
C LEU A 27 3.64 13.90 1.63
N PHE A 28 4.28 14.89 1.03
CA PHE A 28 3.68 16.19 0.82
C PHE A 28 3.56 16.47 -0.68
N ASP A 29 2.32 16.67 -1.12
CA ASP A 29 2.01 17.13 -2.48
C ASP A 29 1.93 18.65 -2.51
N GLY A 30 3.00 19.27 -2.94
CA GLY A 30 3.08 20.73 -3.00
C GLY A 30 2.10 21.35 -3.99
N ALA A 31 1.80 20.67 -5.11
CA ALA A 31 0.87 21.16 -6.12
C ALA A 31 -0.59 21.24 -5.61
N ARG A 32 -0.96 20.32 -4.71
CA ARG A 32 -2.31 20.26 -4.11
C ARG A 32 -2.35 20.74 -2.66
N ASN A 33 -1.22 21.21 -2.11
CA ASN A 33 -1.05 21.55 -0.69
C ASN A 33 -1.62 20.46 0.24
N ARG A 34 -1.20 19.21 0.01
CA ARG A 34 -1.80 18.04 0.64
C ARG A 34 -0.77 17.13 1.30
N VAL A 35 -0.99 16.82 2.57
CA VAL A 35 -0.29 15.74 3.27
C VAL A 35 -0.97 14.41 2.95
N ILE A 36 -0.16 13.38 2.62
CA ILE A 36 -0.63 12.02 2.33
C ILE A 36 0.03 11.09 3.35
N PRO A 37 -0.70 10.65 4.39
CA PRO A 37 -0.17 9.69 5.36
C PRO A 37 0.02 8.31 4.72
N ILE A 38 1.16 7.70 5.00
CA ILE A 38 1.58 6.40 4.45
C ILE A 38 1.99 5.49 5.59
N THR A 39 1.56 4.23 5.54
CA THR A 39 2.15 3.18 6.37
C THR A 39 2.90 2.21 5.47
N VAL A 40 4.15 1.93 5.82
CA VAL A 40 5.02 1.01 5.09
C VAL A 40 5.22 -0.26 5.91
N TYR A 41 5.11 -1.40 5.24
CA TYR A 41 5.40 -2.72 5.79
C TYR A 41 6.54 -3.34 4.97
N GLN A 42 7.73 -3.32 5.56
CA GLN A 42 8.94 -3.75 4.87
C GLN A 42 9.21 -5.23 5.14
N PRO A 43 9.52 -6.05 4.12
CA PRO A 43 9.91 -7.44 4.31
C PRO A 43 11.29 -7.52 4.98
N GLN A 44 11.61 -8.67 5.58
CA GLN A 44 12.92 -8.89 6.25
C GLN A 44 14.12 -8.64 5.33
N LYS A 45 13.98 -9.02 4.05
CA LYS A 45 15.04 -8.83 3.04
C LYS A 45 14.49 -7.97 1.91
N VAL A 46 15.20 -6.90 1.60
CA VAL A 46 14.89 -5.98 0.49
C VAL A 46 16.02 -6.05 -0.53
N ASN A 47 15.68 -6.33 -1.77
CA ASN A 47 16.64 -6.39 -2.90
C ASN A 47 15.94 -6.05 -4.21
N SER A 48 16.66 -6.14 -5.34
CA SER A 48 16.14 -5.83 -6.69
C SER A 48 15.02 -6.75 -7.19
N LYS A 49 14.72 -7.85 -6.51
CA LYS A 49 13.60 -8.74 -6.82
C LYS A 49 12.38 -8.50 -5.92
N THR A 50 12.50 -7.60 -4.94
CA THR A 50 11.41 -7.27 -4.00
C THR A 50 10.35 -6.46 -4.72
N LYS A 51 9.19 -7.08 -4.95
CA LYS A 51 8.04 -6.46 -5.62
C LYS A 51 7.33 -5.50 -4.68
N VAL A 52 6.74 -4.45 -5.26
CA VAL A 52 5.97 -3.45 -4.52
C VAL A 52 4.48 -3.73 -4.62
N VAL A 53 3.79 -3.58 -3.50
CA VAL A 53 2.32 -3.60 -3.41
C VAL A 53 1.85 -2.27 -2.82
N ILE A 54 0.89 -1.61 -3.46
CA ILE A 54 0.21 -0.45 -2.89
C ILE A 54 -1.22 -0.84 -2.53
N ILE A 55 -1.63 -0.52 -1.29
CA ILE A 55 -2.96 -0.80 -0.75
C ILE A 55 -3.78 0.48 -0.65
N ASN A 56 -4.99 0.43 -1.20
CA ASN A 56 -5.97 1.52 -1.24
C ASN A 56 -7.21 1.12 -0.44
N HIS A 57 -7.45 1.79 0.69
CA HIS A 57 -8.56 1.46 1.59
C HIS A 57 -9.93 1.92 1.07
N GLY A 58 -11.01 1.32 1.60
CA GLY A 58 -12.38 1.74 1.37
C GLY A 58 -12.72 3.07 2.05
N TYR A 59 -13.90 3.63 1.73
CA TYR A 59 -14.39 4.85 2.37
C TYR A 59 -14.81 4.59 3.82
N ASP A 60 -14.39 5.45 4.72
CA ASP A 60 -14.64 5.37 6.18
C ASP A 60 -15.28 6.66 6.76
N GLY A 61 -15.81 7.52 5.90
CA GLY A 61 -16.39 8.80 6.29
C GLY A 61 -15.35 9.88 6.61
N ASN A 62 -14.09 9.67 6.23
CA ASN A 62 -12.94 10.56 6.52
C ASN A 62 -12.68 10.75 8.03
N LYS A 63 -13.25 9.90 8.88
CA LYS A 63 -13.19 10.02 10.36
C LYS A 63 -11.94 9.35 10.93
N ASN A 64 -11.50 8.25 10.31
CA ASN A 64 -10.38 7.48 10.79
C ASN A 64 -9.05 8.05 10.25
N ARG A 65 -8.21 8.56 11.16
CA ARG A 65 -6.87 9.06 10.80
C ARG A 65 -5.85 7.95 10.54
N LYS A 66 -6.25 6.67 10.62
CA LYS A 66 -5.40 5.49 10.42
C LYS A 66 -5.99 4.53 9.39
N SER A 67 -6.73 5.02 8.40
CA SER A 67 -7.34 4.18 7.36
C SER A 67 -6.30 3.44 6.52
N ASN A 68 -5.07 3.95 6.45
CA ASN A 68 -3.91 3.26 5.89
C ASN A 68 -3.44 2.06 6.72
N GLN A 69 -4.04 1.79 7.88
CA GLN A 69 -3.77 0.61 8.72
C GLN A 69 -4.97 -0.35 8.81
N THR A 70 -6.09 -0.02 8.18
CA THR A 70 -7.33 -0.83 8.23
C THR A 70 -7.09 -2.28 7.81
N TYR A 71 -6.24 -2.51 6.82
CA TYR A 71 -5.91 -3.86 6.31
C TYR A 71 -4.55 -4.36 6.82
N SER A 72 -4.17 -4.03 8.08
CA SER A 72 -2.89 -4.43 8.66
C SER A 72 -2.64 -5.94 8.64
N TYR A 73 -3.68 -6.77 8.75
CA TYR A 73 -3.59 -8.22 8.59
C TYR A 73 -3.08 -8.63 7.19
N LEU A 74 -3.61 -7.99 6.12
CA LEU A 74 -3.21 -8.26 4.74
C LEU A 74 -1.82 -7.69 4.44
N THR A 75 -1.54 -6.44 4.86
CA THR A 75 -0.26 -5.77 4.60
C THR A 75 0.90 -6.49 5.30
N ARG A 76 0.71 -6.93 6.55
CA ARG A 76 1.70 -7.72 7.27
C ARG A 76 1.90 -9.10 6.64
N PHE A 77 0.82 -9.78 6.24
CA PHE A 77 0.92 -11.05 5.53
C PHE A 77 1.72 -10.92 4.22
N LEU A 78 1.42 -9.92 3.39
CA LEU A 78 2.14 -9.68 2.13
C LEU A 78 3.62 -9.35 2.39
N SER A 79 3.91 -8.54 3.39
CA SER A 79 5.28 -8.23 3.76
C SER A 79 6.03 -9.47 4.25
N GLN A 80 5.40 -10.38 5.02
CA GLN A 80 5.96 -11.70 5.38
C GLN A 80 6.24 -12.59 4.15
N LYS A 81 5.47 -12.40 3.07
CA LYS A 81 5.69 -13.07 1.78
C LYS A 81 6.74 -12.39 0.89
N GLY A 82 7.44 -11.38 1.41
CA GLY A 82 8.56 -10.74 0.72
C GLY A 82 8.18 -9.53 -0.14
N PHE A 83 6.95 -9.02 -0.05
CA PHE A 83 6.56 -7.79 -0.73
C PHE A 83 6.90 -6.55 0.10
N TYR A 84 7.31 -5.48 -0.56
CA TYR A 84 7.38 -4.16 0.03
C TYR A 84 6.01 -3.50 -0.09
N VAL A 85 5.31 -3.33 1.03
CA VAL A 85 3.90 -2.90 1.01
C VAL A 85 3.78 -1.46 1.46
N ILE A 86 3.07 -0.65 0.68
CA ILE A 86 2.79 0.77 0.93
C ILE A 86 1.28 0.92 1.04
N SER A 87 0.77 1.34 2.19
CA SER A 87 -0.65 1.60 2.39
C SER A 87 -0.91 3.10 2.50
N ILE A 88 -1.80 3.61 1.65
CA ILE A 88 -2.06 5.05 1.49
C ILE A 88 -3.33 5.42 2.25
N GLN A 89 -3.32 6.53 2.98
CA GLN A 89 -4.53 7.17 3.49
C GLN A 89 -5.07 8.16 2.45
N HIS A 90 -6.24 7.86 1.88
CA HIS A 90 -6.86 8.66 0.84
C HIS A 90 -7.76 9.77 1.39
N GLY A 91 -8.60 9.44 2.36
CA GLY A 91 -9.50 10.40 3.01
C GLY A 91 -8.85 11.08 4.22
N LEU A 92 -8.99 12.40 4.30
CA LEU A 92 -8.58 13.20 5.47
C LEU A 92 -9.81 13.85 6.10
N PRO A 93 -9.79 14.24 7.40
CA PRO A 93 -10.95 14.81 8.08
C PRO A 93 -11.55 16.03 7.41
N ASN A 94 -10.74 16.83 6.73
CA ASN A 94 -11.17 18.06 6.05
C ASN A 94 -11.53 17.85 4.57
N ASP A 95 -11.45 16.61 4.06
CA ASP A 95 -11.87 16.34 2.70
C ASP A 95 -13.39 16.35 2.57
N PRO A 96 -13.94 16.73 1.41
CA PRO A 96 -15.36 16.55 1.11
C PRO A 96 -15.77 15.09 1.31
N LEU A 97 -16.94 14.88 1.91
CA LEU A 97 -17.51 13.57 2.08
C LEU A 97 -17.81 12.93 0.71
N LEU A 98 -17.76 11.61 0.67
CA LEU A 98 -18.13 10.86 -0.53
C LEU A 98 -19.62 11.02 -0.79
N ALA A 99 -19.99 11.35 -2.03
CA ALA A 99 -21.39 11.45 -2.42
C ALA A 99 -22.12 10.12 -2.24
N MET A 100 -23.30 10.16 -1.62
CA MET A 100 -24.15 8.98 -1.34
C MET A 100 -25.38 8.93 -2.26
N GLU A 101 -25.59 9.95 -3.08
CA GLU A 101 -26.70 10.10 -3.99
C GLU A 101 -26.25 10.64 -5.36
N GLY A 102 -27.14 10.57 -6.35
CA GLY A 102 -26.91 11.06 -7.70
C GLY A 102 -26.15 10.06 -8.59
N ASP A 103 -25.72 10.52 -9.76
CA ASP A 103 -24.88 9.74 -10.66
C ASP A 103 -23.47 9.63 -10.08
N PHE A 104 -23.15 8.47 -9.51
CA PHE A 104 -21.87 8.23 -8.86
C PHE A 104 -20.66 8.38 -9.78
N MET A 105 -20.81 8.15 -11.10
CA MET A 105 -19.71 8.39 -12.05
C MET A 105 -19.34 9.86 -12.12
N GLN A 106 -20.29 10.75 -11.87
CA GLN A 106 -20.03 12.19 -11.83
C GLN A 106 -19.72 12.66 -10.41
N THR A 107 -20.57 12.32 -9.44
CA THR A 107 -20.51 12.88 -8.07
C THR A 107 -19.33 12.35 -7.26
N ARG A 108 -18.82 11.14 -7.54
CA ARG A 108 -17.63 10.55 -6.87
C ARG A 108 -16.33 10.72 -7.64
N MET A 109 -16.38 11.12 -8.91
CA MET A 109 -15.18 11.29 -9.72
C MET A 109 -14.13 12.18 -9.06
N PRO A 110 -14.46 13.34 -8.44
CA PRO A 110 -13.46 14.16 -7.75
C PRO A 110 -12.74 13.43 -6.59
N ASN A 111 -13.46 12.54 -5.89
CA ASN A 111 -12.87 11.71 -4.83
C ASN A 111 -11.89 10.66 -5.43
N TRP A 112 -12.30 9.99 -6.49
CA TRP A 112 -11.47 8.98 -7.17
C TRP A 112 -10.25 9.61 -7.83
N GLU A 113 -10.38 10.77 -8.48
CA GLU A 113 -9.26 11.52 -9.06
C GLU A 113 -8.23 11.95 -7.99
N ARG A 114 -8.71 12.38 -6.83
CA ARG A 114 -7.83 12.66 -5.69
C ARG A 114 -7.07 11.42 -5.24
N GLY A 115 -7.74 10.26 -5.20
CA GLY A 115 -7.12 8.97 -4.90
C GLY A 115 -6.06 8.57 -5.92
N VAL A 116 -6.38 8.71 -7.21
CA VAL A 116 -5.46 8.47 -8.32
C VAL A 116 -4.20 9.35 -8.20
N ALA A 117 -4.38 10.63 -7.91
CA ALA A 117 -3.25 11.55 -7.71
C ALA A 117 -2.39 11.17 -6.50
N ASN A 118 -3.00 10.69 -5.40
CA ASN A 118 -2.26 10.17 -4.24
C ASN A 118 -1.43 8.94 -4.61
N ILE A 119 -1.99 7.99 -5.36
CA ILE A 119 -1.30 6.78 -5.84
C ILE A 119 -0.13 7.20 -6.74
N TYR A 120 -0.37 8.10 -7.69
CA TYR A 120 0.65 8.55 -8.63
C TYR A 120 1.85 9.17 -7.91
N LEU A 121 1.60 10.14 -7.01
CA LEU A 121 2.66 10.76 -6.23
C LEU A 121 3.42 9.73 -5.38
N THR A 122 2.69 8.80 -4.75
CA THR A 122 3.31 7.74 -3.94
C THR A 122 4.27 6.90 -4.77
N ILE A 123 3.90 6.52 -5.98
CA ILE A 123 4.77 5.78 -6.90
C ILE A 123 6.01 6.61 -7.24
N GLN A 124 5.84 7.88 -7.61
CA GLN A 124 6.95 8.74 -8.01
C GLN A 124 7.95 8.93 -6.87
N GLU A 125 7.48 9.27 -5.67
CA GLU A 125 8.36 9.53 -4.54
C GLU A 125 9.04 8.25 -4.02
N PHE A 126 8.31 7.13 -3.92
CA PHE A 126 8.93 5.89 -3.48
C PHE A 126 9.88 5.27 -4.52
N LYS A 127 9.69 5.49 -5.82
CA LYS A 127 10.69 5.13 -6.84
C LYS A 127 12.01 5.89 -6.62
N LYS A 128 11.96 7.16 -6.25
CA LYS A 128 13.16 7.94 -5.90
C LYS A 128 13.81 7.46 -4.60
N LEU A 129 13.00 7.18 -3.57
CA LEU A 129 13.47 6.77 -2.25
C LEU A 129 13.99 5.33 -2.20
N LYS A 130 13.45 4.44 -3.02
CA LYS A 130 13.72 3.01 -3.05
C LYS A 130 13.88 2.51 -4.50
N PRO A 131 14.84 3.06 -5.27
CA PRO A 131 15.01 2.70 -6.69
C PRO A 131 15.40 1.24 -6.91
N GLN A 132 15.92 0.58 -5.88
CA GLN A 132 16.34 -0.83 -5.94
C GLN A 132 15.18 -1.83 -5.92
N LEU A 133 13.92 -1.40 -5.68
CA LEU A 133 12.77 -2.31 -5.68
C LEU A 133 12.33 -2.66 -7.11
N ASP A 134 11.68 -3.81 -7.27
CA ASP A 134 11.12 -4.25 -8.55
C ASP A 134 9.80 -3.51 -8.85
N TRP A 135 9.93 -2.29 -9.36
CA TRP A 135 8.81 -1.43 -9.73
C TRP A 135 8.08 -1.89 -11.01
N ASP A 136 8.73 -2.69 -11.86
CA ASP A 136 8.09 -3.25 -13.06
C ASP A 136 7.05 -4.30 -12.72
N LYS A 137 7.09 -4.82 -11.50
CA LYS A 137 6.14 -5.77 -10.95
C LYS A 137 5.18 -5.13 -9.94
N LEU A 138 4.99 -3.81 -9.98
CA LEU A 138 4.07 -3.08 -9.09
C LEU A 138 2.65 -3.63 -9.16
N ILE A 139 2.07 -3.87 -7.98
CA ILE A 139 0.70 -4.36 -7.81
C ILE A 139 -0.10 -3.31 -7.04
N LEU A 140 -1.26 -2.93 -7.55
CA LEU A 140 -2.25 -2.16 -6.80
C LEU A 140 -3.34 -3.08 -6.28
N ILE A 141 -3.72 -2.91 -5.02
CA ILE A 141 -4.85 -3.61 -4.40
C ILE A 141 -5.76 -2.56 -3.78
N GLY A 142 -7.05 -2.58 -4.11
CA GLY A 142 -8.02 -1.65 -3.57
C GLY A 142 -9.30 -2.33 -3.11
N HIS A 143 -9.85 -1.88 -1.99
CA HIS A 143 -11.14 -2.34 -1.49
C HIS A 143 -12.20 -1.25 -1.63
N SER A 144 -13.42 -1.64 -2.07
CA SER A 144 -14.57 -0.74 -2.18
C SER A 144 -14.22 0.56 -2.92
N ASN A 145 -14.35 1.75 -2.33
CA ASN A 145 -13.95 3.05 -2.91
C ASN A 145 -12.47 3.09 -3.32
N GLY A 146 -11.57 2.44 -2.57
CA GLY A 146 -10.16 2.28 -2.97
C GLY A 146 -9.99 1.34 -4.17
N GLY A 147 -10.92 0.40 -4.35
CA GLY A 147 -11.03 -0.44 -5.55
C GLY A 147 -11.41 0.39 -6.78
N ASP A 148 -12.41 1.30 -6.65
CA ASP A 148 -12.77 2.24 -7.70
C ASP A 148 -11.57 3.13 -8.11
N MET A 149 -10.80 3.65 -7.13
CA MET A 149 -9.55 4.41 -7.38
C MET A 149 -8.50 3.56 -8.10
N THR A 150 -8.35 2.28 -7.69
CA THR A 150 -7.41 1.34 -8.30
C THR A 150 -7.75 1.07 -9.77
N MET A 151 -9.02 0.87 -10.10
CA MET A 151 -9.46 0.66 -11.49
C MET A 151 -9.31 1.93 -12.33
N LEU A 152 -9.63 3.10 -11.78
CA LEU A 152 -9.41 4.37 -12.47
C LEU A 152 -7.91 4.61 -12.73
N PHE A 153 -7.05 4.29 -11.76
CA PHE A 153 -5.60 4.38 -11.95
C PHE A 153 -5.11 3.44 -13.06
N ALA A 154 -5.59 2.19 -13.06
CA ALA A 154 -5.26 1.21 -14.09
C ALA A 154 -5.67 1.66 -15.50
N THR A 155 -6.79 2.38 -15.61
CA THR A 155 -7.25 2.98 -16.87
C THR A 155 -6.35 4.13 -17.32
N LYS A 156 -5.98 5.03 -16.39
CA LYS A 156 -5.20 6.24 -16.73
C LYS A 156 -3.71 5.98 -16.92
N TYR A 157 -3.14 5.05 -16.15
CA TYR A 157 -1.71 4.78 -16.10
C TYR A 157 -1.38 3.29 -16.21
N PRO A 158 -1.86 2.58 -17.26
CA PRO A 158 -1.71 1.12 -17.38
C PRO A 158 -0.23 0.69 -17.44
N HIS A 159 0.66 1.56 -17.93
CA HIS A 159 2.09 1.29 -18.08
C HIS A 159 2.88 1.37 -16.76
N LEU A 160 2.30 1.99 -15.71
CA LEU A 160 2.97 2.13 -14.41
C LEU A 160 2.77 0.92 -13.49
N ILE A 161 1.85 0.02 -13.79
CA ILE A 161 1.48 -1.10 -12.94
C ILE A 161 1.48 -2.42 -13.70
N ASN A 162 1.80 -3.49 -12.99
CA ASN A 162 1.77 -4.85 -13.54
C ASN A 162 0.43 -5.54 -13.29
N LYS A 163 -0.18 -5.30 -12.11
CA LYS A 163 -1.48 -5.87 -11.73
C LYS A 163 -2.33 -4.86 -10.97
N ALA A 164 -3.64 -4.92 -11.24
CA ALA A 164 -4.66 -4.25 -10.45
C ALA A 164 -5.61 -5.29 -9.87
N ILE A 165 -5.76 -5.29 -8.55
CA ILE A 165 -6.64 -6.21 -7.82
C ILE A 165 -7.69 -5.36 -7.11
N SER A 166 -8.95 -5.65 -7.40
CA SER A 166 -10.06 -5.01 -6.74
C SER A 166 -10.83 -5.99 -5.86
N MET A 167 -11.12 -5.54 -4.65
CA MET A 167 -11.94 -6.23 -3.68
C MET A 167 -13.23 -5.43 -3.50
N ASP A 168 -14.35 -5.95 -4.03
CA ASP A 168 -15.70 -5.39 -3.88
C ASP A 168 -15.84 -3.91 -4.33
N HIS A 169 -15.15 -3.48 -5.40
CA HIS A 169 -15.50 -2.20 -6.04
C HIS A 169 -16.81 -2.35 -6.83
N ARG A 170 -17.55 -1.26 -7.02
CA ARG A 170 -18.90 -1.38 -7.58
C ARG A 170 -19.21 -0.42 -8.73
N ARG A 171 -18.39 0.61 -8.94
CA ARG A 171 -18.79 1.71 -9.81
C ARG A 171 -17.84 1.98 -10.95
N MET A 172 -16.55 1.90 -10.70
CA MET A 172 -15.56 2.14 -11.73
C MET A 172 -15.51 0.96 -12.71
N ILE A 173 -15.46 1.26 -13.99
CA ILE A 173 -15.36 0.24 -15.05
C ILE A 173 -14.01 -0.47 -14.94
N ILE A 174 -14.02 -1.80 -15.04
CA ILE A 174 -12.80 -2.59 -15.16
C ILE A 174 -12.23 -2.38 -16.56
N PRO A 175 -11.00 -1.87 -16.70
CA PRO A 175 -10.43 -1.65 -18.03
C PRO A 175 -10.24 -2.99 -18.75
N ARG A 176 -10.70 -3.04 -20.00
CA ARG A 176 -10.49 -4.20 -20.88
C ARG A 176 -9.16 -4.01 -21.61
N THR A 177 -8.07 -4.33 -20.95
CA THR A 177 -6.71 -4.19 -21.46
C THR A 177 -5.93 -5.47 -21.22
N GLU A 178 -4.91 -5.73 -22.05
CA GLU A 178 -3.99 -6.84 -21.82
C GLU A 178 -3.07 -6.55 -20.63
N LYS A 179 -2.83 -5.30 -20.33
CA LYS A 179 -2.06 -4.80 -19.18
C LYS A 179 -2.77 -3.58 -18.55
N PRO A 180 -2.80 -3.47 -17.23
CA PRO A 180 -2.36 -4.46 -16.25
C PRO A 180 -3.31 -5.67 -16.19
N ARG A 181 -2.76 -6.81 -15.73
CA ARG A 181 -3.55 -8.02 -15.45
C ARG A 181 -4.21 -7.95 -14.09
#